data_b91dd9a653452ff399a7dfd55148ff69
#
_entry.id   b91dd9a653452ff399a7dfd55148ff69
#
_cell.length_a   1.000
_cell.length_b   1.000
_cell.length_c   1.000
_cell.angle_alpha   90.00
_cell.angle_beta   90.00
_cell.angle_gamma   90.00
#
_symmetry.space_group_name_H-M   'P 1'
#
loop_
_entity.id
_entity.type
_entity.pdbx_description
1 polymer ?
#
loop_
_entity_poly.entity_id
_entity_poly.type
_entity_poly.pdbx_seq_one_letter_code
_entity_poly.pdbx_strand_id
1 'polypeptide(L)'
;LDYYWDDVPSDKQKEIFQQQVDLAKKHQKPIIIHTIEQFLISTNIDEIVVAVPQNWISYTEDIINRYCKDKKIHVIQGGATRNETIMNVCNYIQNISPNEENIVVTHDAVRPFITQRIIKENIEMCKEYGAADTVIPATDTIVHAKYGQFISDIPVRSEMYQGQTPQTFKVNEFINVYNSLSEGEKTILTDATKVYVMREKKVALVEGESYNIKITTKYDLKMANL
;
A
#
# COMPACT_ATOMS: atom_id res chain seq x y z
N LEU A 1 9.53 -6.40 -0.19
CA LEU A 1 10.21 -6.64 1.10
C LEU A 1 10.05 -5.37 1.92
N ASP A 2 9.42 -5.49 3.06
CA ASP A 2 9.25 -4.38 3.98
C ASP A 2 10.37 -4.44 5.02
N TYR A 3 11.50 -3.79 4.73
CA TYR A 3 12.64 -3.70 5.66
C TYR A 3 12.40 -2.74 6.84
N TYR A 4 11.21 -2.17 6.95
CA TYR A 4 10.87 -1.18 7.97
C TYR A 4 10.72 -1.81 9.38
N TRP A 5 10.41 -3.10 9.45
CA TRP A 5 10.26 -3.81 10.73
C TRP A 5 11.55 -4.50 11.09
N ASP A 6 12.33 -3.90 12.00
CA ASP A 6 13.52 -4.52 12.60
C ASP A 6 13.20 -5.82 13.35
N ASP A 7 11.92 -6.07 13.66
CA ASP A 7 11.45 -7.25 14.38
C ASP A 7 11.51 -8.54 13.55
N VAL A 8 11.63 -8.45 12.22
CA VAL A 8 11.82 -9.62 11.36
C VAL A 8 13.20 -9.57 10.74
N PRO A 9 14.14 -10.47 11.14
CA PRO A 9 15.48 -10.53 10.59
C PRO A 9 15.49 -10.54 9.05
N SER A 10 16.40 -9.80 8.44
CA SER A 10 16.48 -9.64 6.98
C SER A 10 16.59 -10.99 6.23
N ASP A 11 17.22 -11.99 6.86
CA ASP A 11 17.35 -13.33 6.29
C ASP A 11 16.01 -14.06 6.25
N LYS A 12 15.15 -13.85 7.24
CA LYS A 12 13.78 -14.39 7.27
C LYS A 12 12.89 -13.72 6.22
N GLN A 13 13.05 -12.42 6.01
CA GLN A 13 12.38 -11.71 4.94
C GLN A 13 12.82 -12.21 3.55
N LYS A 14 14.13 -12.46 3.36
CA LYS A 14 14.66 -13.05 2.13
C LYS A 14 14.15 -14.48 1.90
N GLU A 15 14.05 -15.28 2.96
CA GLU A 15 13.47 -16.64 2.88
C GLU A 15 12.01 -16.60 2.44
N ILE A 16 11.19 -15.71 3.02
CA ILE A 16 9.79 -15.52 2.64
C ILE A 16 9.69 -15.03 1.19
N PHE A 17 10.53 -14.09 0.80
CA PHE A 17 10.59 -13.63 -0.58
C PHE A 17 10.96 -14.75 -1.55
N GLN A 18 11.94 -15.59 -1.21
CA GLN A 18 12.31 -16.73 -2.03
C GLN A 18 11.15 -17.72 -2.20
N GLN A 19 10.34 -17.91 -1.17
CA GLN A 19 9.16 -18.77 -1.24
C GLN A 19 8.05 -18.15 -2.08
N GLN A 20 7.88 -16.81 -2.06
CA GLN A 20 7.00 -16.11 -2.99
C GLN A 20 7.47 -16.30 -4.44
N VAL A 21 8.79 -16.23 -4.66
CA VAL A 21 9.39 -16.52 -5.98
C VAL A 21 9.14 -17.97 -6.40
N ASP A 22 9.26 -18.94 -5.48
CA ASP A 22 9.04 -20.34 -5.79
C ASP A 22 7.57 -20.66 -6.08
N LEU A 23 6.65 -19.98 -5.39
CA LEU A 23 5.23 -20.05 -5.73
C LEU A 23 4.93 -19.40 -7.09
N ALA A 24 5.47 -18.23 -7.33
CA ALA A 24 5.35 -17.55 -8.62
C ALA A 24 5.86 -18.43 -9.77
N LYS A 25 6.97 -19.17 -9.54
CA LYS A 25 7.47 -20.18 -10.49
C LYS A 25 6.49 -21.35 -10.67
N LYS A 26 5.88 -21.84 -9.59
CA LYS A 26 4.91 -22.95 -9.63
C LYS A 26 3.64 -22.56 -10.41
N HIS A 27 3.16 -21.33 -10.24
CA HIS A 27 1.99 -20.79 -10.92
C HIS A 27 2.34 -19.99 -12.17
N GLN A 28 3.64 -19.92 -12.53
CA GLN A 28 4.18 -19.23 -13.71
C GLN A 28 3.86 -17.71 -13.78
N LYS A 29 3.42 -17.10 -12.64
CA LYS A 29 3.03 -15.68 -12.61
C LYS A 29 3.36 -15.05 -11.25
N PRO A 30 4.20 -13.99 -11.20
CA PRO A 30 4.50 -13.27 -9.97
C PRO A 30 3.27 -12.63 -9.31
N ILE A 31 3.22 -12.59 -7.96
CA ILE A 31 2.08 -12.02 -7.22
C ILE A 31 1.79 -10.56 -7.63
N ILE A 32 2.82 -9.75 -7.83
CA ILE A 32 2.67 -8.36 -8.27
C ILE A 32 1.86 -8.24 -9.57
N ILE A 33 1.99 -9.19 -10.48
CA ILE A 33 1.23 -9.18 -11.73
C ILE A 33 -0.26 -9.37 -11.47
N HIS A 34 -0.63 -10.27 -10.56
CA HIS A 34 -2.04 -10.42 -10.16
C HIS A 34 -2.60 -9.12 -9.57
N THR A 35 -1.80 -8.42 -8.74
CA THR A 35 -2.20 -7.12 -8.20
C THR A 35 -2.34 -6.08 -9.30
N ILE A 36 -1.36 -5.94 -10.19
CA ILE A 36 -1.39 -4.99 -11.32
C ILE A 36 -2.62 -5.22 -12.20
N GLU A 37 -2.96 -6.47 -12.50
CA GLU A 37 -4.13 -6.80 -13.34
C GLU A 37 -5.44 -6.28 -12.75
N GLN A 38 -5.60 -6.27 -11.42
CA GLN A 38 -6.80 -5.72 -10.79
C GLN A 38 -6.95 -4.21 -11.06
N PHE A 39 -5.84 -3.49 -11.15
CA PHE A 39 -5.85 -2.07 -11.50
C PHE A 39 -5.98 -1.83 -13.00
N LEU A 40 -5.40 -2.70 -13.85
CA LEU A 40 -5.52 -2.58 -15.32
C LEU A 40 -6.96 -2.75 -15.82
N ILE A 41 -7.75 -3.59 -15.18
CA ILE A 41 -9.17 -3.79 -15.56
C ILE A 41 -10.09 -2.68 -15.01
N SER A 42 -9.58 -1.81 -14.12
CA SER A 42 -10.36 -0.70 -13.56
C SER A 42 -10.45 0.45 -14.56
N THR A 43 -11.68 0.87 -14.86
CA THR A 43 -11.94 2.06 -15.71
C THR A 43 -11.68 3.38 -14.99
N ASN A 44 -11.38 3.34 -13.69
CA ASN A 44 -11.10 4.53 -12.86
C ASN A 44 -9.60 4.77 -12.68
N ILE A 45 -8.75 3.97 -13.33
CA ILE A 45 -7.28 4.08 -13.25
C ILE A 45 -6.74 4.41 -14.63
N ASP A 46 -6.08 5.56 -14.73
CA ASP A 46 -5.48 6.04 -15.98
C ASP A 46 -4.06 5.51 -16.16
N GLU A 47 -3.25 5.52 -15.10
CA GLU A 47 -1.84 5.15 -15.12
C GLU A 47 -1.50 4.30 -13.89
N ILE A 48 -0.53 3.38 -14.01
CA ILE A 48 0.00 2.57 -12.91
C ILE A 48 1.48 2.86 -12.74
N VAL A 49 1.88 3.20 -11.52
CA VAL A 49 3.30 3.43 -11.18
C VAL A 49 3.75 2.35 -10.21
N VAL A 50 4.74 1.57 -10.61
CA VAL A 50 5.37 0.54 -9.78
C VAL A 50 6.69 1.08 -9.25
N ALA A 51 6.74 1.38 -7.96
CA ALA A 51 7.93 1.92 -7.31
C ALA A 51 8.72 0.81 -6.62
N VAL A 52 9.99 0.66 -6.99
CA VAL A 52 10.89 -0.41 -6.50
C VAL A 52 12.27 0.16 -6.13
N PRO A 53 13.08 -0.55 -5.31
CA PRO A 53 14.48 -0.18 -5.12
C PRO A 53 15.24 -0.13 -6.46
N GLN A 54 16.23 0.77 -6.59
CA GLN A 54 16.98 1.04 -7.81
C GLN A 54 17.50 -0.24 -8.51
N ASN A 55 18.02 -1.17 -7.74
CA ASN A 55 18.58 -2.43 -8.26
C ASN A 55 17.54 -3.43 -8.76
N TRP A 56 16.25 -3.16 -8.58
CA TRP A 56 15.14 -4.02 -9.04
C TRP A 56 14.38 -3.45 -10.24
N ILE A 57 14.70 -2.25 -10.71
CA ILE A 57 13.99 -1.59 -11.80
C ILE A 57 13.98 -2.47 -13.04
N SER A 58 15.14 -2.81 -13.60
CA SER A 58 15.24 -3.59 -14.84
C SER A 58 14.57 -4.96 -14.73
N TYR A 59 14.71 -5.63 -13.58
CA TYR A 59 14.05 -6.91 -13.35
C TYR A 59 12.52 -6.78 -13.30
N THR A 60 12.02 -5.70 -12.70
CA THR A 60 10.58 -5.43 -12.61
C THR A 60 10.02 -5.06 -13.99
N GLU A 61 10.73 -4.26 -14.77
CA GLU A 61 10.38 -3.95 -16.15
C GLU A 61 10.29 -5.21 -17.02
N ASP A 62 11.27 -6.12 -16.90
CA ASP A 62 11.27 -7.39 -17.63
C ASP A 62 10.05 -8.27 -17.29
N ILE A 63 9.70 -8.33 -16.00
CA ILE A 63 8.50 -9.06 -15.55
C ILE A 63 7.24 -8.41 -16.12
N ILE A 64 7.08 -7.10 -15.97
CA ILE A 64 5.90 -6.38 -16.45
C ILE A 64 5.78 -6.55 -17.98
N ASN A 65 6.85 -6.35 -18.72
CA ASN A 65 6.85 -6.53 -20.19
C ASN A 65 6.49 -7.94 -20.63
N ARG A 66 6.79 -8.95 -19.82
CA ARG A 66 6.46 -10.36 -20.09
C ARG A 66 4.99 -10.67 -19.91
N TYR A 67 4.35 -10.11 -18.89
CA TYR A 67 2.99 -10.47 -18.48
C TYR A 67 1.95 -9.39 -18.78
N CYS A 68 2.34 -8.11 -18.76
CA CYS A 68 1.46 -6.96 -18.91
C CYS A 68 1.99 -6.06 -20.02
N LYS A 69 1.51 -6.27 -21.26
CA LYS A 69 1.93 -5.44 -22.41
C LYS A 69 1.12 -4.13 -22.48
N ASP A 70 1.01 -3.42 -21.37
CA ASP A 70 0.26 -2.17 -21.29
C ASP A 70 1.22 -0.99 -21.12
N LYS A 71 1.06 0.05 -21.95
CA LYS A 71 1.88 1.27 -21.92
C LYS A 71 1.56 2.19 -20.73
N LYS A 72 0.51 1.90 -19.99
CA LYS A 72 0.09 2.66 -18.80
C LYS A 72 0.86 2.28 -17.53
N ILE A 73 1.84 1.39 -17.60
CA ILE A 73 2.61 0.94 -16.45
C ILE A 73 4.00 1.52 -16.51
N HIS A 74 4.35 2.29 -15.48
CA HIS A 74 5.66 2.91 -15.31
C HIS A 74 6.39 2.27 -14.14
N VAL A 75 7.69 2.02 -14.28
CA VAL A 75 8.55 1.54 -13.19
C VAL A 75 9.49 2.65 -12.79
N ILE A 76 9.47 3.03 -11.51
CA ILE A 76 10.33 4.10 -10.98
C ILE A 76 11.08 3.66 -9.74
N GLN A 77 12.10 4.43 -9.38
CA GLN A 77 12.79 4.25 -8.10
C GLN A 77 11.90 4.70 -6.94
N GLY A 78 11.73 3.83 -5.93
CA GLY A 78 11.13 4.18 -4.64
C GLY A 78 12.08 4.99 -3.75
N GLY A 79 11.58 5.38 -2.57
CA GLY A 79 12.38 6.01 -1.51
C GLY A 79 12.94 5.00 -0.51
N ALA A 80 13.64 5.48 0.51
CA ALA A 80 14.16 4.67 1.61
C ALA A 80 13.03 4.21 2.55
N THR A 81 11.93 4.96 2.61
CA THR A 81 10.73 4.63 3.39
C THR A 81 9.50 4.53 2.51
N ARG A 82 8.39 3.96 3.04
CA ARG A 82 7.09 3.92 2.35
C ARG A 82 6.62 5.34 1.96
N ASN A 83 6.71 6.28 2.88
CA ASN A 83 6.21 7.65 2.64
C ASN A 83 7.08 8.41 1.63
N GLU A 84 8.40 8.24 1.65
CA GLU A 84 9.29 8.76 0.60
C GLU A 84 8.98 8.13 -0.76
N THR A 85 8.67 6.84 -0.80
CA THR A 85 8.24 6.16 -2.03
C THR A 85 6.98 6.80 -2.58
N ILE A 86 5.97 7.06 -1.74
CA ILE A 86 4.74 7.74 -2.15
C ILE A 86 5.03 9.16 -2.64
N MET A 87 5.91 9.90 -1.96
CA MET A 87 6.34 11.23 -2.41
C MET A 87 7.01 11.19 -3.79
N ASN A 88 7.89 10.21 -4.03
CA ASN A 88 8.54 10.05 -5.34
C ASN A 88 7.50 9.77 -6.43
N VAL A 89 6.49 8.93 -6.14
CA VAL A 89 5.38 8.66 -7.05
C VAL A 89 4.55 9.93 -7.30
N CYS A 90 4.20 10.68 -6.25
CA CYS A 90 3.45 11.94 -6.38
C CYS A 90 4.20 12.96 -7.24
N ASN A 91 5.50 13.13 -7.02
CA ASN A 91 6.34 14.01 -7.83
C ASN A 91 6.43 13.53 -9.30
N TYR A 92 6.53 12.21 -9.50
CA TYR A 92 6.52 11.65 -10.85
C TYR A 92 5.20 11.93 -11.58
N ILE A 93 4.06 11.72 -10.92
CA ILE A 93 2.73 12.01 -11.46
C ILE A 93 2.62 13.49 -11.85
N GLN A 94 3.07 14.41 -10.99
CA GLN A 94 3.07 15.83 -11.30
C GLN A 94 3.91 16.19 -12.54
N ASN A 95 5.00 15.47 -12.78
CA ASN A 95 5.86 15.71 -13.95
C ASN A 95 5.24 15.20 -15.25
N ILE A 96 4.57 14.05 -15.24
CA ILE A 96 3.98 13.45 -16.46
C ILE A 96 2.59 13.98 -16.78
N SER A 97 1.84 14.38 -15.78
CA SER A 97 0.48 14.88 -15.91
C SER A 97 0.20 15.97 -14.86
N PRO A 98 0.70 17.19 -15.07
CA PRO A 98 0.48 18.28 -14.14
C PRO A 98 -1.02 18.68 -14.12
N ASN A 99 -1.72 18.23 -13.09
CA ASN A 99 -3.13 18.54 -12.86
C ASN A 99 -3.40 18.60 -11.34
N GLU A 100 -4.10 19.63 -10.90
CA GLU A 100 -4.44 19.83 -9.48
C GLU A 100 -5.39 18.76 -8.92
N GLU A 101 -6.19 18.15 -9.79
CA GLU A 101 -7.17 17.11 -9.43
C GLU A 101 -6.63 15.68 -9.47
N ASN A 102 -5.33 15.49 -9.71
CA ASN A 102 -4.72 14.16 -9.71
C ASN A 102 -4.91 13.46 -8.36
N ILE A 103 -5.37 12.21 -8.44
CA ILE A 103 -5.54 11.32 -7.29
C ILE A 103 -4.55 10.17 -7.42
N VAL A 104 -3.84 9.85 -6.34
CA VAL A 104 -2.99 8.67 -6.22
C VAL A 104 -3.67 7.62 -5.35
N VAL A 105 -3.80 6.40 -5.88
CA VAL A 105 -4.28 5.21 -5.16
C VAL A 105 -3.07 4.36 -4.82
N THR A 106 -2.63 4.37 -3.57
CA THR A 106 -1.47 3.61 -3.13
C THR A 106 -1.88 2.22 -2.66
N HIS A 107 -1.22 1.18 -3.15
CA HIS A 107 -1.59 -0.20 -2.83
C HIS A 107 -0.37 -1.11 -2.63
N ASP A 108 -0.49 -2.04 -1.70
CA ASP A 108 0.55 -3.06 -1.46
C ASP A 108 0.62 -4.04 -2.65
N ALA A 109 1.79 -4.17 -3.28
CA ALA A 109 2.02 -5.08 -4.42
C ALA A 109 1.70 -6.55 -4.11
N VAL A 110 1.60 -6.90 -2.83
CA VAL A 110 1.32 -8.26 -2.33
C VAL A 110 -0.11 -8.44 -1.79
N ARG A 111 -1.07 -7.57 -2.22
CA ARG A 111 -2.51 -7.73 -1.96
C ARG A 111 -3.28 -7.95 -3.27
N PRO A 112 -3.21 -9.13 -3.86
CA PRO A 112 -3.78 -9.40 -5.19
C PRO A 112 -5.31 -9.51 -5.19
N PHE A 113 -5.97 -9.52 -4.04
CA PHE A 113 -7.42 -9.74 -3.91
C PHE A 113 -8.23 -8.44 -3.76
N ILE A 114 -7.63 -7.31 -4.15
CA ILE A 114 -8.34 -6.03 -4.22
C ILE A 114 -9.53 -6.12 -5.20
N THR A 115 -10.66 -5.52 -4.85
CA THR A 115 -11.88 -5.52 -5.68
C THR A 115 -12.09 -4.18 -6.37
N GLN A 116 -12.82 -4.21 -7.49
CA GLN A 116 -13.20 -2.99 -8.21
C GLN A 116 -14.07 -2.06 -7.37
N ARG A 117 -14.90 -2.61 -6.45
CA ARG A 117 -15.67 -1.83 -5.48
C ARG A 117 -14.75 -0.98 -4.60
N ILE A 118 -13.75 -1.62 -3.98
CA ILE A 118 -12.83 -0.90 -3.06
C ILE A 118 -12.05 0.19 -3.82
N ILE A 119 -11.56 -0.09 -5.03
CA ILE A 119 -10.85 0.91 -5.85
C ILE A 119 -11.77 2.11 -6.12
N LYS A 120 -12.99 1.87 -6.57
CA LYS A 120 -13.96 2.90 -6.91
C LYS A 120 -14.33 3.74 -5.69
N GLU A 121 -14.72 3.11 -4.58
CA GLU A 121 -15.13 3.78 -3.35
C GLU A 121 -13.98 4.63 -2.76
N ASN A 122 -12.73 4.14 -2.79
CA ASN A 122 -11.58 4.92 -2.35
C ASN A 122 -11.41 6.22 -3.17
N ILE A 123 -11.57 6.13 -4.49
CA ILE A 123 -11.48 7.31 -5.37
C ILE A 123 -12.63 8.29 -5.10
N GLU A 124 -13.86 7.80 -4.93
CA GLU A 124 -15.03 8.63 -4.65
C GLU A 124 -14.88 9.34 -3.30
N MET A 125 -14.50 8.63 -2.25
CA MET A 125 -14.26 9.19 -0.92
C MET A 125 -13.08 10.19 -0.91
N CYS A 126 -12.03 9.90 -1.67
CA CYS A 126 -10.92 10.83 -1.82
C CYS A 126 -11.33 12.13 -2.56
N LYS A 127 -12.18 12.04 -3.57
CA LYS A 127 -12.71 13.23 -4.25
C LYS A 127 -13.47 14.13 -3.29
N GLU A 128 -14.27 13.54 -2.40
CA GLU A 128 -15.12 14.27 -1.45
C GLU A 128 -14.34 14.81 -0.25
N TYR A 129 -13.45 13.99 0.35
CA TYR A 129 -12.80 14.30 1.63
C TYR A 129 -11.31 14.63 1.54
N GLY A 130 -10.68 14.45 0.39
CA GLY A 130 -9.25 14.69 0.15
C GLY A 130 -8.36 13.46 0.39
N ALA A 131 -8.75 12.57 1.30
CA ALA A 131 -8.05 11.31 1.58
C ALA A 131 -9.02 10.19 1.97
N ALA A 132 -8.68 8.95 1.64
CA ALA A 132 -9.43 7.75 2.02
C ALA A 132 -8.48 6.62 2.42
N ASP A 133 -8.93 5.76 3.33
CA ASP A 133 -8.21 4.59 3.83
C ASP A 133 -9.12 3.36 3.85
N THR A 134 -8.64 2.25 3.34
CA THR A 134 -9.36 0.98 3.37
C THR A 134 -9.14 0.30 4.70
N VAL A 135 -10.23 -0.02 5.40
CA VAL A 135 -10.18 -0.62 6.72
C VAL A 135 -11.21 -1.74 6.88
N ILE A 136 -10.95 -2.67 7.79
CA ILE A 136 -11.97 -3.64 8.27
C ILE A 136 -12.14 -3.49 9.78
N PRO A 137 -13.35 -3.67 10.33
CA PRO A 137 -13.56 -3.67 11.78
C PRO A 137 -12.70 -4.73 12.47
N ALA A 138 -12.18 -4.43 13.64
CA ALA A 138 -11.47 -5.42 14.45
C ALA A 138 -12.45 -6.52 14.93
N THR A 139 -12.14 -7.77 14.62
CA THR A 139 -12.94 -8.95 15.03
C THR A 139 -12.57 -9.43 16.42
N ASP A 140 -11.29 -9.39 16.77
CA ASP A 140 -10.79 -9.78 18.07
C ASP A 140 -10.66 -8.59 19.02
N THR A 141 -10.56 -8.89 20.32
CA THR A 141 -10.28 -7.86 21.32
C THR A 141 -8.88 -7.31 21.13
N ILE A 142 -8.77 -6.00 20.95
CA ILE A 142 -7.49 -5.31 20.88
C ILE A 142 -6.98 -5.06 22.29
N VAL A 143 -5.75 -5.44 22.57
CA VAL A 143 -5.06 -5.15 23.83
C VAL A 143 -3.86 -4.24 23.55
N HIS A 144 -3.73 -3.16 24.33
CA HIS A 144 -2.56 -2.30 24.29
C HIS A 144 -1.61 -2.68 25.44
N ALA A 145 -0.35 -2.97 25.07
CA ALA A 145 0.69 -3.35 26.03
C ALA A 145 1.97 -2.54 25.70
N LYS A 146 2.11 -1.38 26.33
CA LYS A 146 3.18 -0.40 26.04
C LYS A 146 4.60 -0.98 26.05
N TYR A 147 4.83 -1.98 26.90
CA TYR A 147 6.15 -2.62 27.07
C TYR A 147 6.13 -4.13 26.80
N GLY A 148 5.06 -4.66 26.19
CA GLY A 148 4.96 -6.05 25.75
C GLY A 148 4.76 -7.09 26.84
N GLN A 149 4.73 -6.71 28.15
CA GLN A 149 4.60 -7.65 29.27
C GLN A 149 3.24 -7.65 29.93
N PHE A 150 2.64 -6.48 30.08
CA PHE A 150 1.38 -6.30 30.80
C PHE A 150 0.41 -5.46 29.97
N ILE A 151 -0.86 -5.82 30.01
CA ILE A 151 -1.92 -5.04 29.38
C ILE A 151 -2.01 -3.69 30.09
N SER A 152 -1.90 -2.61 29.34
CA SER A 152 -2.05 -1.23 29.82
C SER A 152 -3.41 -0.63 29.51
N ASP A 153 -4.10 -1.14 28.45
CA ASP A 153 -5.43 -0.68 28.05
C ASP A 153 -6.12 -1.72 27.15
N ILE A 154 -7.45 -1.70 27.15
CA ILE A 154 -8.30 -2.47 26.24
C ILE A 154 -9.30 -1.48 25.62
N PRO A 155 -9.02 -0.95 24.42
CA PRO A 155 -9.88 0.02 23.78
C PRO A 155 -11.23 -0.58 23.37
N VAL A 156 -12.23 0.27 23.20
CA VAL A 156 -13.56 -0.13 22.75
C VAL A 156 -13.47 -0.73 21.34
N ARG A 157 -13.71 -2.03 21.20
CA ARG A 157 -13.52 -2.78 19.95
C ARG A 157 -14.31 -2.20 18.77
N SER A 158 -15.53 -1.70 19.00
CA SER A 158 -16.37 -1.11 17.96
C SER A 158 -15.79 0.17 17.34
N GLU A 159 -14.76 0.76 17.95
CA GLU A 159 -14.05 1.92 17.46
C GLU A 159 -12.71 1.55 16.81
N MET A 160 -12.35 0.26 16.81
CA MET A 160 -11.08 -0.23 16.31
C MET A 160 -11.21 -0.83 14.91
N TYR A 161 -10.32 -0.43 14.03
CA TYR A 161 -10.23 -0.90 12.67
C TYR A 161 -8.82 -1.36 12.35
N GLN A 162 -8.71 -2.33 11.45
CA GLN A 162 -7.44 -2.79 10.90
C GLN A 162 -7.25 -2.16 9.52
N GLY A 163 -6.15 -1.41 9.35
CA GLY A 163 -5.80 -0.79 8.08
C GLY A 163 -5.43 -1.82 7.01
N GLN A 164 -5.97 -1.62 5.83
CA GLN A 164 -5.60 -2.36 4.63
C GLN A 164 -5.00 -1.37 3.61
N THR A 165 -5.01 -1.72 2.36
CA THR A 165 -4.81 -0.84 1.22
C THR A 165 -5.86 -1.18 0.15
N PRO A 166 -6.22 -0.23 -0.73
CA PRO A 166 -5.55 1.05 -1.03
C PRO A 166 -5.76 2.13 0.03
N GLN A 167 -4.80 3.06 0.05
CA GLN A 167 -4.91 4.36 0.66
C GLN A 167 -4.84 5.39 -0.47
N THR A 168 -5.73 6.35 -0.47
CA THR A 168 -5.97 7.21 -1.62
C THR A 168 -5.90 8.67 -1.22
N PHE A 169 -5.20 9.50 -2.01
CA PHE A 169 -4.92 10.89 -1.70
C PHE A 169 -5.02 11.77 -2.94
N LYS A 170 -5.42 13.04 -2.78
CA LYS A 170 -5.13 14.07 -3.78
C LYS A 170 -3.64 14.35 -3.78
N VAL A 171 -3.00 14.27 -4.96
CA VAL A 171 -1.53 14.32 -5.10
C VAL A 171 -0.96 15.60 -4.50
N ASN A 172 -1.47 16.77 -4.88
CA ASN A 172 -1.01 18.06 -4.38
C ASN A 172 -1.21 18.21 -2.87
N GLU A 173 -2.33 17.72 -2.36
CA GLU A 173 -2.61 17.78 -0.93
C GLU A 173 -1.63 16.91 -0.15
N PHE A 174 -1.37 15.68 -0.59
CA PHE A 174 -0.39 14.80 0.04
C PHE A 174 1.00 15.44 0.08
N ILE A 175 1.48 15.99 -1.05
CA ILE A 175 2.76 16.69 -1.13
C ILE A 175 2.84 17.83 -0.11
N ASN A 176 1.81 18.68 -0.06
CA ASN A 176 1.77 19.83 0.83
C ASN A 176 1.78 19.40 2.31
N VAL A 177 0.96 18.40 2.66
CA VAL A 177 0.85 17.92 4.05
C VAL A 177 2.15 17.23 4.47
N TYR A 178 2.73 16.38 3.62
CA TYR A 178 4.01 15.72 3.90
C TYR A 178 5.16 16.72 4.07
N ASN A 179 5.25 17.73 3.21
CA ASN A 179 6.29 18.76 3.29
C ASN A 179 6.13 19.69 4.51
N SER A 180 4.94 19.77 5.11
CA SER A 180 4.71 20.50 6.34
C SER A 180 5.25 19.79 7.59
N LEU A 181 5.60 18.50 7.48
CA LEU A 181 6.13 17.74 8.60
C LEU A 181 7.62 18.08 8.85
N SER A 182 7.98 18.19 10.13
CA SER A 182 9.38 18.22 10.54
C SER A 182 10.06 16.86 10.31
N GLU A 183 11.38 16.83 10.26
CA GLU A 183 12.13 15.58 10.12
C GLU A 183 11.85 14.60 11.28
N GLY A 184 11.69 15.09 12.50
CA GLY A 184 11.30 14.26 13.65
C GLY A 184 9.92 13.62 13.48
N GLU A 185 8.94 14.34 12.91
CA GLU A 185 7.62 13.80 12.64
C GLU A 185 7.67 12.75 11.54
N LYS A 186 8.51 12.94 10.52
CA LYS A 186 8.67 11.95 9.43
C LYS A 186 9.21 10.61 9.92
N THR A 187 10.07 10.60 10.96
CA THR A 187 10.66 9.36 11.49
C THR A 187 9.65 8.46 12.21
N ILE A 188 8.54 9.01 12.70
CA ILE A 188 7.49 8.25 13.41
C ILE A 188 6.31 7.82 12.52
N LEU A 189 6.41 8.09 11.23
CA LEU A 189 5.38 7.69 10.27
C LEU A 189 5.45 6.19 10.01
N THR A 190 4.41 5.48 10.39
CA THR A 190 4.24 4.06 10.09
C THR A 190 3.29 3.82 8.91
N ASP A 191 2.52 4.85 8.55
CA ASP A 191 1.44 4.77 7.57
C ASP A 191 1.26 6.11 6.85
N ALA A 192 0.75 6.09 5.60
CA ALA A 192 0.59 7.29 4.81
C ALA A 192 -0.57 8.18 5.31
N THR A 193 -1.64 7.58 5.82
CA THR A 193 -2.79 8.33 6.38
C THR A 193 -2.44 9.06 7.68
N LYS A 194 -1.43 8.57 8.43
CA LYS A 194 -0.93 9.24 9.62
C LYS A 194 -0.45 10.67 9.34
N VAL A 195 0.04 10.94 8.12
CA VAL A 195 0.43 12.29 7.67
C VAL A 195 -0.74 13.26 7.80
N TYR A 196 -1.94 12.85 7.37
CA TYR A 196 -3.17 13.64 7.47
C TYR A 196 -3.63 13.81 8.92
N VAL A 197 -3.66 12.72 9.69
CA VAL A 197 -4.09 12.73 11.10
C VAL A 197 -3.22 13.68 11.93
N MET A 198 -1.89 13.71 11.70
CA MET A 198 -0.98 14.63 12.39
C MET A 198 -1.22 16.11 12.05
N ARG A 199 -1.96 16.42 11.02
CA ARG A 199 -2.39 17.78 10.63
C ARG A 199 -3.88 18.00 10.81
N GLU A 200 -4.53 17.17 11.63
CA GLU A 200 -5.96 17.25 11.95
C GLU A 200 -6.88 17.24 10.72
N LYS A 201 -6.36 16.65 9.62
CA LYS A 201 -7.11 16.47 8.40
C LYS A 201 -7.93 15.18 8.44
N LYS A 202 -9.10 15.21 7.84
CA LYS A 202 -9.98 14.05 7.76
C LYS A 202 -9.44 13.03 6.76
N VAL A 203 -9.58 11.76 7.11
CA VAL A 203 -9.38 10.61 6.23
C VAL A 203 -10.68 9.81 6.26
N ALA A 204 -11.32 9.64 5.11
CA ALA A 204 -12.54 8.86 5.03
C ALA A 204 -12.24 7.37 5.11
N LEU A 205 -13.07 6.61 5.81
CA LEU A 205 -12.94 5.15 5.87
C LEU A 205 -13.72 4.51 4.72
N VAL A 206 -13.09 3.57 4.04
CA VAL A 206 -13.71 2.70 3.03
C VAL A 206 -13.70 1.28 3.57
N GLU A 207 -14.85 0.60 3.54
CA GLU A 207 -14.95 -0.76 4.01
C GLU A 207 -14.17 -1.71 3.09
N GLY A 208 -13.16 -2.38 3.65
CA GLY A 208 -12.36 -3.39 2.99
C GLY A 208 -13.03 -4.76 2.96
N GLU A 209 -12.24 -5.78 2.65
CA GLU A 209 -12.68 -7.17 2.64
C GLU A 209 -11.71 -8.04 3.47
N SER A 210 -12.25 -9.00 4.22
CA SER A 210 -11.42 -9.89 5.03
C SER A 210 -10.44 -10.72 4.20
N TYR A 211 -10.76 -10.98 2.94
CA TYR A 211 -9.91 -11.69 2.00
C TYR A 211 -8.91 -10.78 1.23
N ASN A 212 -8.98 -9.47 1.37
CA ASN A 212 -7.96 -8.54 0.85
C ASN A 212 -6.70 -8.60 1.74
N ILE A 213 -6.17 -9.81 1.90
CA ILE A 213 -5.03 -10.10 2.76
C ILE A 213 -3.71 -9.64 2.15
N LYS A 214 -2.77 -9.26 3.00
CA LYS A 214 -1.38 -8.98 2.63
C LYS A 214 -0.60 -10.29 2.68
N ILE A 215 -0.13 -10.81 1.54
CA ILE A 215 0.61 -12.07 1.45
C ILE A 215 2.05 -11.84 1.91
N THR A 216 2.34 -12.10 3.17
CA THR A 216 3.66 -11.87 3.79
C THR A 216 4.24 -13.12 4.45
N THR A 217 3.41 -14.15 4.67
CA THR A 217 3.82 -15.41 5.34
C THR A 217 3.50 -16.63 4.47
N LYS A 218 4.11 -17.77 4.81
CA LYS A 218 3.75 -19.07 4.21
C LYS A 218 2.27 -19.44 4.41
N TYR A 219 1.68 -18.97 5.51
CA TYR A 219 0.28 -19.21 5.81
C TYR A 219 -0.63 -18.41 4.88
N ASP A 220 -0.35 -17.10 4.70
CA ASP A 220 -1.09 -16.24 3.78
C ASP A 220 -1.08 -16.82 2.37
N LEU A 221 0.08 -17.37 1.99
CA LEU A 221 0.24 -18.00 0.70
C LEU A 221 -0.61 -19.26 0.52
N LYS A 222 -0.76 -20.08 1.58
CA LYS A 222 -1.67 -21.23 1.57
C LYS A 222 -3.12 -20.77 1.46
N MET A 223 -3.49 -19.72 2.21
CA MET A 223 -4.84 -19.15 2.12
C MET A 223 -5.14 -18.59 0.74
N ALA A 224 -4.16 -17.99 0.07
CA ALA A 224 -4.32 -17.46 -1.29
C ALA A 224 -4.52 -18.56 -2.37
N ASN A 225 -4.20 -19.81 -2.07
CA ASN A 225 -4.33 -20.96 -2.99
C ASN A 225 -5.60 -21.80 -2.75
N LEU A 226 -6.41 -21.42 -1.77
CA LEU A 226 -7.72 -22.03 -1.50
C LEU A 226 -8.82 -21.33 -2.30
#